data_479508e793d8bc58129a82bd29243175
#
_entry.id   479508e793d8bc58129a82bd29243175
#
_cell.length_a   1.000
_cell.length_b   1.000
_cell.length_c   1.000
_cell.angle_alpha   90.00
_cell.angle_beta   90.00
_cell.angle_gamma   90.00
#
_symmetry.space_group_name_H-M   'P 1'
#
loop_
_entity.id
_entity.type
_entity.pdbx_description
1 polymer ?
#
loop_
_entity_poly.entity_id
_entity_poly.type
_entity_poly.pdbx_seq_one_letter_code
_entity_poly.pdbx_strand_id
1 'polypeptide(L)'
;MNKREENLRVYISSDKDGLMLKESLIEEVKNLGYEIEDLTEEGFDFVDSAKAVCQKLLEVDGMLTSGSDDASVGILIDKYGAGSYMAATKHKGMIAAEVSDERSSLMTKRHNGARVLCLGLGIVGEELAKSCIRDFLSHGYDGGRHQIRIDMLNKML
;
A
#
# COMPACT_ATOMS: atom_id res chain seq x y z
N MET A 1 -20.90 3.85 -9.13
CA MET A 1 -19.70 4.15 -8.31
C MET A 1 -20.11 4.09 -6.85
N ASN A 2 -19.42 3.30 -6.08
CA ASN A 2 -19.69 3.15 -4.66
C ASN A 2 -19.12 4.38 -3.93
N LYS A 3 -19.74 4.90 -2.87
CA LYS A 3 -19.25 6.04 -2.06
C LYS A 3 -17.77 5.92 -1.63
N ARG A 4 -17.24 4.70 -1.62
CA ARG A 4 -15.86 4.36 -1.33
C ARG A 4 -14.88 4.82 -2.41
N GLU A 5 -15.29 4.81 -3.67
CA GLU A 5 -14.43 5.17 -4.80
C GLU A 5 -14.19 6.68 -4.89
N GLU A 6 -15.07 7.51 -4.30
CA GLU A 6 -14.96 8.98 -4.37
C GLU A 6 -13.95 9.58 -3.39
N ASN A 7 -13.49 8.85 -2.36
CA ASN A 7 -12.63 9.40 -1.29
C ASN A 7 -11.29 8.67 -1.09
N LEU A 8 -11.08 7.49 -1.70
CA LEU A 8 -9.85 6.75 -1.54
C LEU A 8 -8.71 7.40 -2.35
N ARG A 9 -7.68 7.87 -1.66
CA ARG A 9 -6.46 8.38 -2.30
C ARG A 9 -5.35 7.35 -2.22
N VAL A 10 -4.61 7.23 -3.31
CA VAL A 10 -3.47 6.34 -3.41
C VAL A 10 -2.19 7.18 -3.45
N TYR A 11 -1.24 6.84 -2.60
CA TYR A 11 0.11 7.44 -2.61
C TYR A 11 1.10 6.39 -3.06
N ILE A 12 1.92 6.72 -4.04
CA ILE A 12 2.91 5.77 -4.60
C ILE A 12 4.31 6.36 -4.54
N SER A 13 5.28 5.50 -4.29
CA SER A 13 6.69 5.85 -4.43
C SER A 13 7.52 4.61 -4.79
N SER A 14 8.66 4.83 -5.41
CA SER A 14 9.63 3.79 -5.73
C SER A 14 11.06 4.29 -5.60
N ASP A 15 11.99 3.37 -5.45
CA ASP A 15 13.38 3.64 -5.74
C ASP A 15 13.62 3.69 -7.27
N LYS A 16 14.87 3.91 -7.66
CA LYS A 16 15.25 4.00 -9.10
C LYS A 16 14.93 2.73 -9.89
N ASP A 17 14.98 1.56 -9.25
CA ASP A 17 14.75 0.29 -9.94
C ASP A 17 13.25 0.08 -10.24
N GLY A 18 12.36 0.64 -9.40
CA GLY A 18 10.92 0.51 -9.53
C GLY A 18 10.24 1.47 -10.50
N LEU A 19 10.96 2.43 -11.10
CA LEU A 19 10.35 3.54 -11.86
C LEU A 19 9.43 3.07 -13.00
N MET A 20 9.85 2.11 -13.82
CA MET A 20 9.04 1.65 -14.95
C MET A 20 7.76 0.97 -14.51
N LEU A 21 7.85 0.11 -13.50
CA LEU A 21 6.67 -0.54 -12.95
C LEU A 21 5.74 0.49 -12.29
N LYS A 22 6.30 1.46 -11.57
CA LYS A 22 5.53 2.56 -10.96
C LYS A 22 4.68 3.31 -11.97
N GLU A 23 5.25 3.71 -13.11
CA GLU A 23 4.51 4.42 -14.17
C GLU A 23 3.32 3.60 -14.67
N SER A 24 3.53 2.31 -14.91
CA SER A 24 2.46 1.40 -15.34
C SER A 24 1.36 1.25 -14.30
N LEU A 25 1.72 1.20 -13.01
CA LEU A 25 0.76 1.09 -11.92
C LEU A 25 0.00 2.40 -11.67
N ILE A 26 0.62 3.55 -11.87
CA ILE A 26 -0.06 4.86 -11.83
C ILE A 26 -1.18 4.90 -12.89
N GLU A 27 -0.88 4.45 -14.11
CA GLU A 27 -1.88 4.37 -15.18
C GLU A 27 -3.03 3.42 -14.80
N GLU A 28 -2.71 2.24 -14.27
CA GLU A 28 -3.72 1.27 -13.82
C GLU A 28 -4.63 1.84 -12.73
N VAL A 29 -4.07 2.51 -11.72
CA VAL A 29 -4.84 3.11 -10.62
C VAL A 29 -5.80 4.20 -11.14
N LYS A 30 -5.32 5.04 -12.08
CA LYS A 30 -6.16 6.05 -12.74
C LYS A 30 -7.30 5.42 -13.57
N ASN A 31 -6.99 4.34 -14.29
CA ASN A 31 -8.00 3.60 -15.08
C ASN A 31 -9.07 2.95 -14.20
N LEU A 32 -8.72 2.60 -12.95
CA LEU A 32 -9.68 2.11 -11.95
C LEU A 32 -10.52 3.23 -11.32
N GLY A 33 -10.24 4.50 -11.62
CA GLY A 33 -11.02 5.66 -11.15
C GLY A 33 -10.54 6.25 -9.82
N TYR A 34 -9.38 5.84 -9.30
CA TYR A 34 -8.83 6.40 -8.06
C TYR A 34 -7.90 7.59 -8.30
N GLU A 35 -7.89 8.52 -7.34
CA GLU A 35 -6.87 9.56 -7.30
C GLU A 35 -5.53 8.99 -6.82
N ILE A 36 -4.44 9.34 -7.50
CA ILE A 36 -3.10 8.89 -7.15
C ILE A 36 -2.11 10.07 -7.17
N GLU A 37 -1.27 10.12 -6.14
CA GLU A 37 -0.17 11.08 -6.00
C GLU A 37 1.16 10.32 -5.93
N ASP A 38 2.08 10.65 -6.84
CA ASP A 38 3.44 10.14 -6.84
C ASP A 38 4.33 10.99 -5.92
N LEU A 39 4.88 10.38 -4.89
CA LEU A 39 5.74 11.02 -3.91
C LEU A 39 7.23 10.76 -4.16
N THR A 40 7.58 10.14 -5.29
CA THR A 40 8.97 9.83 -5.61
C THR A 40 9.76 11.11 -5.89
N GLU A 41 10.90 11.26 -5.23
CA GLU A 41 11.87 12.31 -5.53
C GLU A 41 13.16 11.70 -6.09
N GLU A 42 13.92 12.53 -6.82
CA GLU A 42 15.20 12.09 -7.39
C GLU A 42 16.17 11.63 -6.28
N GLY A 43 16.76 10.46 -6.48
CA GLY A 43 17.73 9.88 -5.55
C GLY A 43 17.12 9.07 -4.41
N PHE A 44 15.80 8.92 -4.33
CA PHE A 44 15.16 8.07 -3.33
C PHE A 44 15.63 6.62 -3.43
N ASP A 45 15.97 6.06 -2.29
CA ASP A 45 16.04 4.62 -2.09
C ASP A 45 14.69 4.09 -1.52
N PHE A 46 14.62 2.79 -1.21
CA PHE A 46 13.40 2.19 -0.67
C PHE A 46 13.04 2.72 0.73
N VAL A 47 14.03 3.16 1.52
CA VAL A 47 13.79 3.74 2.85
C VAL A 47 13.14 5.12 2.73
N ASP A 48 13.66 5.97 1.82
CA ASP A 48 13.11 7.29 1.55
C ASP A 48 11.68 7.20 1.00
N SER A 49 11.47 6.27 0.05
CA SER A 49 10.15 6.00 -0.53
C SER A 49 9.14 5.56 0.54
N ALA A 50 9.52 4.62 1.40
CA ALA A 50 8.66 4.15 2.49
C ALA A 50 8.34 5.27 3.48
N LYS A 51 9.34 6.08 3.83
CA LYS A 51 9.17 7.22 4.72
C LYS A 51 8.20 8.24 4.14
N ALA A 52 8.36 8.63 2.88
CA ALA A 52 7.50 9.60 2.21
C ALA A 52 6.03 9.13 2.22
N VAL A 53 5.77 7.89 1.81
CA VAL A 53 4.41 7.34 1.75
C VAL A 53 3.81 7.17 3.15
N CYS A 54 4.54 6.58 4.10
CA CYS A 54 4.01 6.34 5.45
C CYS A 54 3.73 7.65 6.19
N GLN A 55 4.61 8.64 6.09
CA GLN A 55 4.39 9.96 6.69
C GLN A 55 3.18 10.66 6.07
N LYS A 56 3.02 10.58 4.76
CA LYS A 56 1.85 11.15 4.07
C LYS A 56 0.55 10.50 4.53
N LEU A 57 0.50 9.17 4.65
CA LEU A 57 -0.67 8.47 5.15
C LEU A 57 -1.01 8.85 6.60
N LEU A 58 0.00 9.02 7.46
CA LEU A 58 -0.20 9.46 8.84
C LEU A 58 -0.66 10.91 8.93
N GLU A 59 -0.16 11.78 8.05
CA GLU A 59 -0.57 13.19 7.95
C GLU A 59 -2.04 13.33 7.54
N VAL A 60 -2.47 12.55 6.55
CA VAL A 60 -3.83 12.66 5.97
C VAL A 60 -4.88 11.99 6.87
N ASP A 61 -4.64 10.79 7.32
CA ASP A 61 -5.64 9.97 8.03
C ASP A 61 -5.28 9.67 9.50
N GLY A 62 -4.08 10.06 9.94
CA GLY A 62 -3.60 9.74 11.27
C GLY A 62 -3.33 8.24 11.48
N MET A 63 -3.18 7.87 12.75
CA MET A 63 -3.09 6.47 13.15
C MET A 63 -4.48 5.85 13.18
N LEU A 64 -4.74 4.92 12.28
CA LEU A 64 -5.99 4.15 12.27
C LEU A 64 -5.88 2.99 13.25
N THR A 65 -6.73 3.00 14.26
CA THR A 65 -6.86 1.90 15.23
C THR A 65 -7.81 0.81 14.75
N SER A 66 -8.66 1.13 13.79
CA SER A 66 -9.49 0.18 13.05
C SER A 66 -9.29 0.42 11.56
N GLY A 67 -9.29 -0.64 10.78
CA GLY A 67 -9.30 -0.50 9.33
C GLY A 67 -10.50 0.35 8.92
N SER A 68 -10.24 1.52 8.35
CA SER A 68 -11.28 2.32 7.70
C SER A 68 -11.28 1.98 6.22
N ASP A 69 -12.47 1.71 5.70
CA ASP A 69 -12.62 1.48 4.26
C ASP A 69 -12.33 2.73 3.43
N ASP A 70 -12.41 3.90 4.06
CA ASP A 70 -12.20 5.20 3.41
C ASP A 70 -10.77 5.74 3.63
N ALA A 71 -9.90 4.96 4.28
CA ALA A 71 -8.53 5.39 4.53
C ALA A 71 -7.68 5.32 3.26
N SER A 72 -6.87 6.34 3.07
CA SER A 72 -5.85 6.39 2.01
C SER A 72 -4.88 5.22 2.14
N VAL A 73 -4.34 4.78 1.01
CA VAL A 73 -3.42 3.65 0.93
C VAL A 73 -2.13 4.03 0.21
N GLY A 74 -1.08 3.29 0.49
CA GLY A 74 0.22 3.44 -0.12
C GLY A 74 0.62 2.25 -1.00
N ILE A 75 1.39 2.53 -2.03
CA ILE A 75 2.03 1.53 -2.89
C ILE A 75 3.52 1.84 -2.91
N LEU A 76 4.33 0.86 -2.58
CA LEU A 76 5.79 0.96 -2.60
C LEU A 76 6.38 -0.08 -3.55
N ILE A 77 7.37 0.32 -4.32
CA ILE A 77 8.02 -0.54 -5.30
C ILE A 77 9.53 -0.43 -5.14
N ASP A 78 10.18 -1.56 -4.94
CA ASP A 78 11.61 -1.71 -5.02
C ASP A 78 11.98 -3.00 -5.74
N LYS A 79 13.24 -3.42 -5.69
CA LYS A 79 13.69 -4.62 -6.41
C LYS A 79 12.95 -5.89 -6.01
N TYR A 80 12.72 -6.09 -4.70
CA TYR A 80 12.14 -7.33 -4.16
C TYR A 80 10.92 -7.09 -3.25
N GLY A 81 10.54 -5.84 -2.99
CA GLY A 81 9.42 -5.50 -2.11
C GLY A 81 9.72 -5.60 -0.62
N ALA A 82 10.65 -6.47 -0.24
CA ALA A 82 10.98 -6.75 1.16
C ALA A 82 11.61 -5.55 1.88
N GLY A 83 12.47 -4.79 1.20
CA GLY A 83 13.08 -3.58 1.76
C GLY A 83 12.05 -2.51 2.10
N SER A 84 11.18 -2.20 1.15
CA SER A 84 10.07 -1.28 1.35
C SER A 84 9.14 -1.72 2.48
N TYR A 85 8.83 -3.01 2.55
CA TYR A 85 8.04 -3.59 3.63
C TYR A 85 8.70 -3.38 5.00
N MET A 86 9.98 -3.73 5.14
CA MET A 86 10.71 -3.55 6.40
C MET A 86 10.73 -2.08 6.84
N ALA A 87 10.97 -1.15 5.91
CA ALA A 87 10.97 0.28 6.21
C ALA A 87 9.58 0.79 6.59
N ALA A 88 8.53 0.40 5.87
CA ALA A 88 7.16 0.81 6.16
C ALA A 88 6.71 0.35 7.55
N THR A 89 7.03 -0.87 7.96
CA THR A 89 6.66 -1.44 9.26
C THR A 89 7.35 -0.79 10.46
N LYS A 90 8.37 0.05 10.25
CA LYS A 90 8.99 0.85 11.31
C LYS A 90 8.20 2.10 11.69
N HIS A 91 7.13 2.40 10.97
CA HIS A 91 6.28 3.54 11.28
C HIS A 91 5.12 3.09 12.18
N LYS A 92 5.00 3.72 13.33
CA LYS A 92 3.93 3.44 14.30
C LYS A 92 2.55 3.59 13.63
N GLY A 93 1.69 2.59 13.84
CA GLY A 93 0.33 2.59 13.28
C GLY A 93 0.28 2.22 11.79
N MET A 94 1.38 1.76 11.20
CA MET A 94 1.42 1.37 9.81
C MET A 94 1.39 -0.16 9.66
N ILE A 95 0.34 -0.67 9.06
CA ILE A 95 0.23 -2.06 8.64
C ILE A 95 0.58 -2.14 7.15
N ALA A 96 1.67 -2.79 6.85
CA ALA A 96 2.15 -3.00 5.49
C ALA A 96 2.26 -4.49 5.16
N ALA A 97 2.23 -4.82 3.89
CA ALA A 97 2.47 -6.18 3.41
C ALA A 97 3.27 -6.17 2.12
N GLU A 98 4.26 -7.03 2.02
CA GLU A 98 4.87 -7.41 0.76
C GLU A 98 4.07 -8.57 0.18
N VAL A 99 3.72 -8.49 -1.10
CA VAL A 99 2.93 -9.51 -1.79
C VAL A 99 3.51 -9.85 -3.16
N SER A 100 3.35 -11.10 -3.54
CA SER A 100 3.78 -11.62 -4.83
C SER A 100 2.71 -12.45 -5.55
N ASP A 101 1.48 -12.37 -5.08
CA ASP A 101 0.30 -13.02 -5.66
C ASP A 101 -0.99 -12.27 -5.29
N GLU A 102 -2.04 -12.49 -6.10
CA GLU A 102 -3.33 -11.83 -5.92
C GLU A 102 -4.02 -12.24 -4.62
N ARG A 103 -3.89 -13.52 -4.22
CA ARG A 103 -4.53 -14.01 -3.00
C ARG A 103 -3.99 -13.33 -1.76
N SER A 104 -2.66 -13.20 -1.66
CA SER A 104 -2.02 -12.50 -0.56
C SER A 104 -2.41 -11.02 -0.55
N SER A 105 -2.46 -10.39 -1.72
CA SER A 105 -2.89 -8.98 -1.86
C SER A 105 -4.31 -8.77 -1.36
N LEU A 106 -5.25 -9.60 -1.80
CA LEU A 106 -6.64 -9.56 -1.36
C LEU A 106 -6.76 -9.78 0.15
N MET A 107 -6.10 -10.83 0.67
CA MET A 107 -6.25 -11.22 2.07
C MET A 107 -5.59 -10.23 3.03
N THR A 108 -4.45 -9.64 2.68
CA THR A 108 -3.85 -8.63 3.54
C THR A 108 -4.72 -7.37 3.64
N LYS A 109 -5.46 -7.02 2.58
CA LYS A 109 -6.45 -5.95 2.65
C LYS A 109 -7.63 -6.33 3.53
N ARG A 110 -8.26 -7.47 3.27
CA ARG A 110 -9.48 -7.90 3.96
C ARG A 110 -9.26 -8.27 5.42
N HIS A 111 -8.20 -9.01 5.73
CA HIS A 111 -7.96 -9.53 7.07
C HIS A 111 -7.05 -8.65 7.93
N ASN A 112 -6.08 -7.98 7.33
CA ASN A 112 -5.12 -7.18 8.06
C ASN A 112 -5.40 -5.68 7.98
N GLY A 113 -6.30 -5.25 7.11
CA GLY A 113 -6.53 -3.82 6.89
C GLY A 113 -5.25 -3.10 6.45
N ALA A 114 -4.39 -3.78 5.68
CA ALA A 114 -3.12 -3.22 5.26
C ALA A 114 -3.32 -1.87 4.55
N ARG A 115 -2.51 -0.90 4.95
CA ARG A 115 -2.51 0.44 4.38
C ARG A 115 -1.45 0.61 3.29
N VAL A 116 -0.40 -0.19 3.33
CA VAL A 116 0.71 -0.14 2.38
C VAL A 116 0.93 -1.49 1.74
N LEU A 117 0.91 -1.52 0.41
CA LEU A 117 1.24 -2.67 -0.40
C LEU A 117 2.65 -2.49 -0.97
N CYS A 118 3.54 -3.45 -0.73
CA CYS A 118 4.91 -3.44 -1.23
C CYS A 118 5.08 -4.51 -2.31
N LEU A 119 5.61 -4.11 -3.45
CA LEU A 119 5.81 -4.96 -4.63
C LEU A 119 7.26 -4.95 -5.05
N GLY A 120 7.78 -6.11 -5.44
CA GLY A 120 9.13 -6.27 -5.97
C GLY A 120 9.12 -6.48 -7.49
N LEU A 121 9.67 -5.55 -8.25
CA LEU A 121 9.71 -5.67 -9.71
C LEU A 121 10.53 -6.88 -10.21
N GLY A 122 11.45 -7.40 -9.38
CA GLY A 122 12.21 -8.61 -9.67
C GLY A 122 11.48 -9.90 -9.32
N ILE A 123 10.30 -9.80 -8.71
CA ILE A 123 9.47 -10.93 -8.28
C ILE A 123 8.17 -10.98 -9.09
N VAL A 124 7.46 -9.85 -9.18
CA VAL A 124 6.18 -9.75 -9.89
C VAL A 124 6.37 -9.08 -11.25
N GLY A 125 5.79 -9.69 -12.28
CA GLY A 125 5.65 -9.03 -13.58
C GLY A 125 4.54 -7.98 -13.56
N GLU A 126 4.52 -7.14 -14.58
CA GLU A 126 3.59 -6.01 -14.68
C GLU A 126 2.12 -6.41 -14.53
N GLU A 127 1.69 -7.45 -15.25
CA GLU A 127 0.29 -7.91 -15.21
C GLU A 127 -0.11 -8.45 -13.84
N LEU A 128 0.77 -9.19 -13.18
CA LEU A 128 0.54 -9.68 -11.82
C LEU A 128 0.49 -8.52 -10.82
N ALA A 129 1.39 -7.55 -10.95
CA ALA A 129 1.38 -6.36 -10.11
C ALA A 129 0.06 -5.56 -10.26
N LYS A 130 -0.44 -5.38 -11.49
CA LYS A 130 -1.75 -4.77 -11.75
C LYS A 130 -2.89 -5.57 -11.11
N SER A 131 -2.87 -6.90 -11.20
CA SER A 131 -3.87 -7.75 -10.55
C SER A 131 -3.84 -7.62 -9.04
N CYS A 132 -2.66 -7.60 -8.42
CA CYS A 132 -2.51 -7.35 -6.99
C CYS A 132 -3.09 -5.99 -6.57
N ILE A 133 -2.84 -4.95 -7.36
CA ILE A 133 -3.38 -3.60 -7.09
C ILE A 133 -4.90 -3.56 -7.20
N ARG A 134 -5.48 -4.19 -8.25
CA ARG A 134 -6.94 -4.27 -8.40
C ARG A 134 -7.60 -4.91 -7.17
N ASP A 135 -7.07 -6.05 -6.73
CA ASP A 135 -7.58 -6.75 -5.55
C ASP A 135 -7.41 -5.92 -4.27
N PHE A 136 -6.28 -5.25 -4.11
CA PHE A 136 -6.02 -4.41 -2.94
C PHE A 136 -6.95 -3.19 -2.86
N LEU A 137 -7.19 -2.52 -3.98
CA LEU A 137 -7.99 -1.29 -4.02
C LEU A 137 -9.51 -1.55 -4.01
N SER A 138 -9.97 -2.63 -4.64
CA SER A 138 -11.40 -2.91 -4.79
C SER A 138 -12.07 -3.54 -3.56
N HIS A 139 -11.30 -3.90 -2.53
CA HIS A 139 -11.83 -4.57 -1.34
C HIS A 139 -11.62 -3.76 -0.07
N GLY A 140 -12.53 -3.95 0.89
CA GLY A 140 -12.49 -3.36 2.22
C GLY A 140 -11.85 -4.26 3.26
N TYR A 141 -11.77 -3.72 4.48
CA TYR A 141 -11.34 -4.45 5.66
C TYR A 141 -12.54 -5.17 6.30
N ASP A 142 -12.42 -6.47 6.50
CA ASP A 142 -13.51 -7.28 7.05
C ASP A 142 -13.74 -7.05 8.56
N GLY A 143 -12.73 -6.58 9.28
CA GLY A 143 -12.83 -6.30 10.71
C GLY A 143 -13.10 -7.56 11.56
N GLY A 144 -14.03 -7.42 12.53
CA GLY A 144 -14.44 -8.54 13.38
C GLY A 144 -13.29 -9.19 14.14
N ARG A 145 -13.16 -10.51 14.06
CA ARG A 145 -12.10 -11.28 14.73
C ARG A 145 -10.68 -10.88 14.33
N HIS A 146 -10.52 -10.30 13.15
CA HIS A 146 -9.21 -9.84 12.66
C HIS A 146 -8.71 -8.63 13.42
N GLN A 147 -9.61 -7.76 13.87
CA GLN A 147 -9.27 -6.53 14.59
C GLN A 147 -8.43 -6.77 15.84
N ILE A 148 -8.65 -7.87 16.55
CA ILE A 148 -7.90 -8.22 17.76
C ILE A 148 -6.39 -8.27 17.47
N ARG A 149 -5.98 -8.87 16.32
CA ARG A 149 -4.57 -8.97 15.93
C ARG A 149 -4.02 -7.65 15.45
N ILE A 150 -4.80 -6.86 14.75
CA ILE A 150 -4.39 -5.52 14.32
C ILE A 150 -4.16 -4.61 15.55
N ASP A 151 -5.03 -4.67 16.54
CA ASP A 151 -4.83 -3.94 17.80
C ASP A 151 -3.56 -4.36 18.53
N MET A 152 -3.24 -5.65 18.52
CA MET A 152 -1.97 -6.17 19.08
C MET A 152 -0.76 -5.63 18.31
N LEU A 153 -0.79 -5.64 16.99
CA LEU A 153 0.29 -5.10 16.14
C LEU A 153 0.48 -3.60 16.39
N ASN A 154 -0.60 -2.84 16.45
CA ASN A 154 -0.54 -1.39 16.69
C ASN A 154 0.02 -1.01 18.08
N LYS A 155 0.00 -1.94 19.03
CA LYS A 155 0.58 -1.74 20.38
C LYS A 155 2.06 -2.09 20.48
N MET A 156 2.66 -2.66 19.44
CA MET A 156 4.07 -3.09 19.47
C MET A 156 5.07 -1.95 19.28
N LEU A 157 4.65 -0.80 18.81
CA LEU A 157 5.48 0.39 18.54
C LEU A 157 4.99 1.61 19.32
#